data_c3ff4c8543b7c1406ef942c7fb0a22ad
#
_entry.id   c3ff4c8543b7c1406ef942c7fb0a22ad
#
_cell.length_a   1.000
_cell.length_b   1.000
_cell.length_c   1.000
_cell.angle_alpha   90.00
_cell.angle_beta   90.00
_cell.angle_gamma   90.00
#
_symmetry.space_group_name_H-M   'P 1'
#
loop_
_entity.id
_entity.type
_entity.pdbx_description
1 polymer ?
#
loop_
_entity_poly.entity_id
_entity_poly.type
_entity_poly.pdbx_seq_one_letter_code
_entity_poly.pdbx_strand_id
1 'polypeptide(L)'
;MNLNVSGHHLEVTPAIRGYVQSKLERIKRHFDHVIDAHVILSVGKLRQKAEITLHVRGKDLHCECEDGDLYAAIDLLVDKLDRQVLKHKGKAYDKPHEALKHREVSS
;
A
#
# COMPACT_ATOMS: atom_id res chain seq x y z
N MET A 1 -13.62 4.12 -2.23
CA MET A 1 -12.49 4.20 -1.29
C MET A 1 -12.25 5.64 -0.89
N ASN A 2 -12.18 5.90 0.37
CA ASN A 2 -11.81 7.22 0.89
C ASN A 2 -10.32 7.27 1.05
N LEU A 3 -9.70 8.27 0.46
CA LEU A 3 -8.25 8.43 0.53
C LEU A 3 -7.88 9.65 1.35
N ASN A 4 -6.99 9.47 2.31
CA ASN A 4 -6.48 10.54 3.13
C ASN A 4 -4.97 10.57 3.00
N VAL A 5 -4.40 11.68 2.59
CA VAL A 5 -2.96 11.83 2.43
C VAL A 5 -2.49 12.97 3.33
N SER A 6 -1.57 12.66 4.23
CA SER A 6 -1.02 13.62 5.18
C SER A 6 0.48 13.74 5.01
N GLY A 7 1.06 14.88 5.35
CA GLY A 7 2.48 15.09 5.29
C GLY A 7 3.06 15.49 6.63
N HIS A 8 4.26 14.96 6.94
CA HIS A 8 5.05 15.35 8.11
C HIS A 8 6.30 16.04 7.61
N HIS A 9 6.45 17.30 7.94
CA HIS A 9 7.58 18.13 7.48
C HIS A 9 7.58 18.28 5.96
N LEU A 10 6.39 18.17 5.37
CA LEU A 10 6.25 18.31 3.93
C LEU A 10 4.80 18.69 3.64
N GLU A 11 4.62 19.51 2.63
CA GLU A 11 3.29 19.89 2.18
C GLU A 11 2.83 18.92 1.11
N VAL A 12 1.65 18.37 1.27
CA VAL A 12 1.08 17.48 0.25
C VAL A 12 0.47 18.32 -0.85
N THR A 13 1.17 18.39 -1.97
CA THR A 13 0.70 19.17 -3.11
C THR A 13 -0.36 18.38 -3.89
N PRO A 14 -1.16 19.06 -4.72
CA PRO A 14 -2.10 18.33 -5.59
C PRO A 14 -1.41 17.30 -6.49
N ALA A 15 -0.17 17.58 -6.93
CA ALA A 15 0.58 16.65 -7.76
C ALA A 15 0.90 15.38 -7.00
N ILE A 16 1.36 15.50 -5.75
CA ILE A 16 1.68 14.34 -4.91
C ILE A 16 0.42 13.54 -4.61
N ARG A 17 -0.66 14.24 -4.23
CA ARG A 17 -1.92 13.58 -3.93
C ARG A 17 -2.46 12.83 -5.15
N GLY A 18 -2.40 13.45 -6.32
CA GLY A 18 -2.83 12.82 -7.56
C GLY A 18 -2.00 11.60 -7.91
N TYR A 19 -0.70 11.68 -7.66
CA TYR A 19 0.20 10.56 -7.91
C TYR A 19 -0.16 9.35 -7.02
N VAL A 20 -0.34 9.61 -5.72
CA VAL A 20 -0.75 8.56 -4.78
C VAL A 20 -2.08 7.97 -5.20
N GLN A 21 -3.04 8.83 -5.53
CA GLN A 21 -4.37 8.40 -5.92
C GLN A 21 -4.35 7.51 -7.15
N SER A 22 -3.59 7.90 -8.18
CA SER A 22 -3.53 7.11 -9.41
C SER A 22 -2.87 5.77 -9.19
N LYS A 23 -1.86 5.72 -8.32
CA LYS A 23 -1.20 4.45 -8.00
C LYS A 23 -2.11 3.52 -7.22
N LEU A 24 -2.89 4.08 -6.29
CA LEU A 24 -3.82 3.27 -5.49
C LEU A 24 -5.01 2.76 -6.29
N GLU A 25 -5.33 3.37 -7.42
CA GLU A 25 -6.36 2.86 -8.30
C GLU A 25 -6.03 1.45 -8.77
N ARG A 26 -4.76 1.14 -8.93
CA ARG A 26 -4.33 -0.21 -9.31
C ARG A 26 -4.72 -1.23 -8.26
N ILE A 27 -4.54 -0.88 -6.99
CA ILE A 27 -4.92 -1.75 -5.87
C ILE A 27 -6.43 -1.97 -5.87
N LYS A 28 -7.18 -0.89 -6.07
CA LYS A 28 -8.63 -0.93 -6.07
C LYS A 28 -9.16 -1.85 -7.17
N ARG A 29 -8.49 -1.90 -8.31
CA ARG A 29 -8.89 -2.79 -9.40
C ARG A 29 -8.69 -4.27 -9.05
N HIS A 30 -7.65 -4.55 -8.26
CA HIS A 30 -7.37 -5.93 -7.86
C HIS A 30 -8.22 -6.37 -6.69
N PHE A 31 -8.71 -5.45 -5.89
CA PHE A 31 -9.37 -5.80 -4.65
C PHE A 31 -10.37 -4.71 -4.29
N ASP A 32 -11.64 -5.01 -4.44
CA ASP A 32 -12.69 -4.02 -4.25
C ASP A 32 -13.27 -4.00 -2.84
N HIS A 33 -12.68 -4.71 -1.90
CA HIS A 33 -13.14 -4.71 -0.52
C HIS A 33 -12.43 -3.64 0.33
N VAL A 34 -11.80 -2.67 -0.33
CA VAL A 34 -11.12 -1.57 0.37
C VAL A 34 -12.15 -0.56 0.85
N ILE A 35 -12.11 -0.25 2.14
CA ILE A 35 -13.00 0.73 2.74
C ILE A 35 -12.38 2.12 2.65
N ASP A 36 -11.15 2.27 3.15
CA ASP A 36 -10.43 3.53 3.04
C ASP A 36 -8.93 3.31 3.13
N ALA A 37 -8.17 4.36 2.84
CA ALA A 37 -6.72 4.34 2.87
C ALA A 37 -6.20 5.62 3.51
N HIS A 38 -5.24 5.48 4.40
CA HIS A 38 -4.54 6.61 5.02
C HIS A 38 -3.07 6.53 4.65
N VAL A 39 -2.59 7.57 4.00
CA VAL A 39 -1.19 7.64 3.56
C VAL A 39 -0.51 8.78 4.34
N ILE A 40 0.64 8.49 4.91
CA ILE A 40 1.46 9.48 5.60
C ILE A 40 2.80 9.55 4.91
N LEU A 41 3.16 10.75 4.45
CA LEU A 41 4.42 11.01 3.78
C LEU A 41 5.30 11.85 4.69
N SER A 42 6.53 11.45 4.87
CA SER A 42 7.47 12.14 5.77
C SER A 42 8.79 12.41 5.05
N VAL A 43 9.40 13.53 5.39
CA VAL A 43 10.70 13.90 4.84
C VAL A 43 11.70 13.94 5.98
N GLY A 44 12.74 13.11 5.91
CA GLY A 44 13.87 13.16 6.81
C GLY A 44 15.06 13.82 6.14
N LYS A 45 16.19 13.86 6.83
CA LYS A 45 17.39 14.52 6.31
C LYS A 45 17.92 13.85 5.05
N LEU A 46 17.94 12.54 5.03
CA LEU A 46 18.52 11.79 3.93
C LEU A 46 17.53 10.91 3.21
N ARG A 47 16.40 10.66 3.82
CA ARG A 47 15.41 9.75 3.26
C ARG A 47 14.02 10.29 3.40
N GLN A 48 13.17 9.87 2.51
CA GLN A 48 11.76 10.18 2.54
C GLN A 48 10.99 8.90 2.76
N LYS A 49 9.95 8.97 3.55
CA LYS A 49 9.22 7.80 3.98
C LYS A 49 7.77 7.89 3.53
N ALA A 50 7.23 6.78 3.07
CA ALA A 50 5.82 6.68 2.73
C ALA A 50 5.22 5.52 3.53
N GLU A 51 4.11 5.78 4.21
CA GLU A 51 3.38 4.76 4.97
C GLU A 51 1.95 4.73 4.50
N ILE A 52 1.35 3.57 4.52
CA ILE A 52 -0.07 3.44 4.23
C ILE A 52 -0.72 2.44 5.18
N THR A 53 -1.91 2.79 5.65
CA THR A 53 -2.80 1.85 6.32
C THR A 53 -4.04 1.73 5.46
N LEU A 54 -4.30 0.52 5.00
CA LEU A 54 -5.43 0.23 4.13
C LEU A 54 -6.45 -0.53 4.96
N HIS A 55 -7.64 0.03 5.12
CA HIS A 55 -8.71 -0.65 5.83
C HIS A 55 -9.51 -1.48 4.84
N VAL A 56 -9.50 -2.78 5.05
CA VAL A 56 -10.26 -3.71 4.24
C VAL A 56 -11.24 -4.43 5.16
N ARG A 57 -12.17 -5.15 4.58
CA ARG A 57 -13.15 -5.85 5.39
C ARG A 57 -12.46 -6.85 6.31
N GLY A 58 -12.61 -6.64 7.60
CA GLY A 58 -12.10 -7.56 8.62
C GLY A 58 -10.65 -7.43 8.98
N LYS A 59 -9.92 -6.49 8.40
CA LYS A 59 -8.48 -6.39 8.65
C LYS A 59 -7.93 -5.04 8.21
N ASP A 60 -6.81 -4.63 8.81
CA ASP A 60 -6.03 -3.49 8.34
C ASP A 60 -4.72 -4.01 7.77
N LEU A 61 -4.34 -3.47 6.64
CA LEU A 61 -3.05 -3.79 6.01
C LEU A 61 -2.17 -2.55 6.10
N HIS A 62 -0.95 -2.73 6.59
CA HIS A 62 -0.02 -1.63 6.79
C HIS A 62 1.28 -1.91 6.05
N CYS A 63 1.79 -0.90 5.36
CA CYS A 63 3.08 -0.96 4.70
C CYS A 63 3.82 0.33 4.91
N GLU A 64 5.15 0.28 4.87
CA GLU A 64 5.96 1.48 4.81
C GLU A 64 7.21 1.24 3.99
N CYS A 65 7.69 2.28 3.34
CA CYS A 65 8.90 2.23 2.52
C CYS A 65 9.63 3.55 2.62
N GLU A 66 10.94 3.51 2.44
CA GLU A 66 11.80 4.69 2.43
C GLU A 66 12.62 4.70 1.16
N ASP A 67 12.91 5.89 0.67
CA ASP A 67 13.78 6.08 -0.48
C ASP A 67 14.30 7.52 -0.45
N GLY A 68 15.35 7.80 -1.20
CA GLY A 68 15.86 9.15 -1.33
C GLY A 68 14.93 10.07 -2.11
N ASP A 69 14.02 9.50 -2.90
CA ASP A 69 13.03 10.23 -3.68
C ASP A 69 11.63 9.84 -3.24
N LEU A 70 10.80 10.82 -2.98
CA LEU A 70 9.44 10.59 -2.47
C LEU A 70 8.58 9.79 -3.44
N TYR A 71 8.67 10.10 -4.73
CA TYR A 71 7.88 9.37 -5.72
C TYR A 71 8.31 7.91 -5.82
N ALA A 72 9.62 7.66 -5.69
CA ALA A 72 10.12 6.30 -5.66
C ALA A 72 9.64 5.57 -4.41
N ALA A 73 9.59 6.26 -3.27
CA ALA A 73 9.07 5.67 -2.04
C ALA A 73 7.60 5.28 -2.19
N ILE A 74 6.82 6.13 -2.85
CA ILE A 74 5.40 5.85 -3.12
C ILE A 74 5.26 4.63 -4.05
N ASP A 75 6.08 4.55 -5.09
CA ASP A 75 6.04 3.41 -6.01
C ASP A 75 6.37 2.10 -5.30
N LEU A 76 7.41 2.11 -4.47
CA LEU A 76 7.77 0.93 -3.69
C LEU A 76 6.67 0.54 -2.72
N LEU A 77 6.06 1.54 -2.11
CA LEU A 77 4.98 1.32 -1.16
C LEU A 77 3.80 0.63 -1.84
N VAL A 78 3.41 1.13 -3.00
CA VAL A 78 2.26 0.57 -3.72
C VAL A 78 2.55 -0.84 -4.19
N ASP A 79 3.77 -1.11 -4.67
CA ASP A 79 4.14 -2.47 -5.08
C ASP A 79 4.08 -3.43 -3.90
N LYS A 80 4.56 -3.00 -2.75
CA LYS A 80 4.55 -3.82 -1.55
C LYS A 80 3.13 -4.08 -1.08
N LEU A 81 2.30 -3.04 -1.10
CA LEU A 81 0.91 -3.13 -0.72
C LEU A 81 0.13 -4.05 -1.66
N ASP A 82 0.39 -3.93 -2.95
CA ASP A 82 -0.27 -4.77 -3.95
C ASP A 82 0.00 -6.25 -3.68
N ARG A 83 1.23 -6.60 -3.33
CA ARG A 83 1.57 -7.97 -2.98
C ARG A 83 0.83 -8.42 -1.72
N GLN A 84 0.71 -7.55 -0.72
CA GLN A 84 -0.03 -7.87 0.50
C GLN A 84 -1.51 -8.08 0.21
N VAL A 85 -2.08 -7.25 -0.64
CA VAL A 85 -3.49 -7.35 -1.01
C VAL A 85 -3.75 -8.66 -1.75
N LEU A 86 -2.90 -9.00 -2.69
CA LEU A 86 -3.04 -10.25 -3.44
C LEU A 86 -2.89 -11.46 -2.52
N LYS A 87 -1.96 -11.39 -1.57
CA LYS A 87 -1.78 -12.46 -0.61
C LYS A 87 -3.00 -12.61 0.29
N HIS A 88 -3.56 -11.50 0.75
CA HIS A 88 -4.76 -11.50 1.58
C HIS A 88 -5.94 -12.08 0.80
N LYS A 89 -6.09 -11.68 -0.45
CA LYS A 89 -7.13 -12.18 -1.33
C LYS A 89 -6.97 -13.69 -1.56
N GLY A 90 -5.73 -14.13 -1.79
CA GLY A 90 -5.44 -15.55 -1.95
C GLY A 90 -5.81 -16.37 -0.73
N LYS A 91 -5.49 -15.86 0.46
CA LYS A 91 -5.87 -16.54 1.70
C LYS A 91 -7.37 -16.62 1.87
N ALA A 92 -8.09 -15.62 1.40
CA ALA A 92 -9.54 -15.60 1.52
C ALA A 92 -10.19 -16.64 0.61
N TYR A 93 -9.58 -16.93 -0.53
CA TYR A 93 -10.14 -17.88 -1.48
C TYR A 93 -9.55 -19.26 -1.42
N ASP A 94 -8.25 -19.31 -1.02
CA ASP A 94 -7.59 -20.55 -1.02
C ASP A 94 -7.77 -21.23 0.19
N LYS A 95 -8.24 -21.61 0.82
CA LYS A 95 -8.32 -22.24 1.91
C LYS A 95 -7.79 -23.41 1.89
N PRO A 96 -7.28 -23.74 2.22
CA PRO A 96 -6.46 -24.64 2.54
C PRO A 96 -5.57 -25.08 1.55
N HIS A 97 -5.21 -25.30 1.16
CA HIS A 97 -4.27 -25.52 0.36
C HIS A 97 -3.05 -25.09 0.21
N GLU A 98 -3.05 -25.20 0.54
CA GLU A 98 -2.05 -24.90 0.41
C GLU A 98 -1.16 -24.68 0.65
N ALA A 99 -1.27 -25.14 0.86
CA ALA A 99 -0.48 -24.98 0.90
C ALA A 99 0.44 -24.97 0.71
N LEU A 100 0.30 -25.24 0.55
CA LEU A 100 1.05 -25.22 0.24
C LEU A 100 2.01 -25.08 -0.09
N LYS A 101 1.90 -25.36 -0.13
CA LYS A 101 2.63 -25.31 -0.57
C LYS A 101 3.50 -24.69 -0.77
N HIS A 102 3.33 -24.71 -0.83
CA HIS A 102 4.04 -24.20 -1.11
C HIS A 102 4.71 -23.70 -1.21
N ARG A 103 4.43 -23.77 -1.02
CA ARG A 103 4.93 -23.14 -1.16
C ARG A 103 5.71 -22.52 -1.16
N GLU A 104 5.52 -22.60 -1.16
CA GLU A 104 6.14 -21.91 -1.28
C GLU A 104 6.80 -21.20 -1.52
N VAL A 105 6.55 -21.54 -1.55
CA VAL A 105 7.15 -20.82 -1.98
C VAL A 105 7.61 -19.93 -1.92
N SER A 106 7.37 -19.98 -2.04
CA SER A 106 7.82 -19.13 -2.13
C SER A 106 8.21 -18.44 -1.92
N SER A 107 7.84 -18.66 -1.89
CA SER A 107 8.37 -17.98 -1.85
C SER A 107 8.65 -17.55 -1.66
#